data_a6c1fd7866c60cafd9b9d676d263feda
#
_entry.id   a6c1fd7866c60cafd9b9d676d263feda
#
_cell.length_a   1.000
_cell.length_b   1.000
_cell.length_c   1.000
_cell.angle_alpha   90.00
_cell.angle_beta   90.00
_cell.angle_gamma   90.00
#
_symmetry.space_group_name_H-M   'P 1'
#
loop_
_entity.id
_entity.type
_entity.pdbx_description
1 polymer ?
#
loop_
_entity_poly.entity_id
_entity_poly.type
_entity_poly.pdbx_seq_one_letter_code
_entity_poly.pdbx_strand_id
1 'polypeptide(L)'
;LFAGLVNGKNIWKNHYAVTLDTLTLLKKLTGDNNNIVLGTSCSLQHVPYTLANESILGHEYTSHFAFAVEKLDELRELKVLADLDSYNDIPEYAANCELFANGRNCSNEAVAKRLTEVTDNEYTRLPKRAERLKIQKDTFRLPVLPTTTIGSFPQTKAVKANRSAYKKGRISKEEYVAFNRSKIAECVRLQEDIGLDVLVHGE
;
A
#
# COMPACT_ATOMS: atom_id res chain seq x y z
N LEU A 1 -9.81 -23.82 13.34
CA LEU A 1 -9.93 -22.49 12.73
C LEU A 1 -8.55 -21.86 12.59
N PHE A 2 -8.19 -21.37 11.39
CA PHE A 2 -7.00 -20.54 11.19
C PHE A 2 -7.40 -19.07 11.27
N ALA A 3 -6.85 -18.37 12.25
CA ALA A 3 -7.17 -16.98 12.54
C ALA A 3 -5.99 -16.06 12.15
N GLY A 4 -6.08 -15.42 11.00
CA GLY A 4 -5.06 -14.51 10.47
C GLY A 4 -5.11 -13.12 11.11
N LEU A 5 -4.82 -13.00 12.39
CA LEU A 5 -4.99 -11.78 13.19
C LEU A 5 -3.77 -10.86 13.20
N VAL A 6 -2.60 -11.33 12.77
CA VAL A 6 -1.44 -10.47 12.53
C VAL A 6 -1.42 -10.08 11.06
N ASN A 7 -1.50 -8.78 10.78
CA ASN A 7 -1.59 -8.28 9.41
C ASN A 7 -0.27 -8.47 8.65
N GLY A 8 -0.28 -9.31 7.61
CA GLY A 8 0.88 -9.61 6.78
C GLY A 8 1.12 -8.64 5.61
N LYS A 9 0.27 -7.63 5.41
CA LYS A 9 0.37 -6.66 4.30
C LYS A 9 0.94 -5.32 4.69
N ASN A 10 0.73 -4.90 5.94
CA ASN A 10 1.21 -3.61 6.42
C ASN A 10 2.43 -3.77 7.34
N ILE A 11 3.11 -2.67 7.58
CA ILE A 11 4.32 -2.60 8.41
C ILE A 11 4.04 -2.24 9.87
N TRP A 12 2.78 -2.10 10.26
CA TRP A 12 2.41 -1.65 11.60
C TRP A 12 2.44 -2.78 12.61
N LYS A 13 2.84 -2.46 13.85
CA LYS A 13 2.70 -3.37 14.99
C LYS A 13 1.25 -3.79 15.19
N ASN A 14 1.07 -5.02 15.65
CA ASN A 14 -0.22 -5.55 16.05
C ASN A 14 -0.67 -4.92 17.38
N HIS A 15 -1.94 -4.59 17.49
CA HIS A 15 -2.55 -4.12 18.73
C HIS A 15 -2.99 -5.33 19.57
N TYR A 16 -2.19 -5.71 20.56
CA TYR A 16 -2.40 -6.96 21.31
C TYR A 16 -3.75 -7.03 22.02
N ALA A 17 -4.19 -5.95 22.65
CA ALA A 17 -5.48 -5.95 23.33
C ALA A 17 -6.62 -6.30 22.36
N VAL A 18 -6.68 -5.64 21.20
CA VAL A 18 -7.71 -5.90 20.17
C VAL A 18 -7.63 -7.32 19.63
N THR A 19 -6.42 -7.83 19.44
CA THR A 19 -6.20 -9.19 18.94
C THR A 19 -6.62 -10.25 19.97
N LEU A 20 -6.30 -10.06 21.24
CA LEU A 20 -6.70 -10.97 22.33
C LEU A 20 -8.20 -10.95 22.59
N ASP A 21 -8.84 -9.78 22.50
CA ASP A 21 -10.31 -9.68 22.56
C ASP A 21 -10.97 -10.44 21.39
N THR A 22 -10.40 -10.31 20.19
CA THR A 22 -10.87 -11.05 19.03
C THR A 22 -10.69 -12.56 19.19
N LEU A 23 -9.55 -13.00 19.71
CA LEU A 23 -9.31 -14.42 20.03
C LEU A 23 -10.31 -14.95 21.07
N THR A 24 -10.60 -14.16 22.11
CA THR A 24 -11.59 -14.50 23.13
C THR A 24 -12.98 -14.67 22.51
N LEU A 25 -13.37 -13.78 21.61
CA LEU A 25 -14.61 -13.90 20.86
C LEU A 25 -14.64 -15.17 19.99
N LEU A 26 -13.55 -15.45 19.26
CA LEU A 26 -13.44 -16.65 18.43
C LEU A 26 -13.51 -17.93 19.27
N LYS A 27 -12.86 -17.98 20.42
CA LYS A 27 -12.96 -19.11 21.39
C LYS A 27 -14.41 -19.35 21.80
N LYS A 28 -15.16 -18.31 22.12
CA LYS A 28 -16.58 -18.41 22.48
C LYS A 28 -17.45 -18.92 21.31
N LEU A 29 -17.18 -18.47 20.09
CA LEU A 29 -17.96 -18.85 18.90
C LEU A 29 -17.67 -20.28 18.44
N THR A 30 -16.46 -20.78 18.63
CA THR A 30 -16.08 -22.13 18.21
C THR A 30 -16.37 -23.21 19.27
N GLY A 31 -16.74 -22.80 20.47
CA GLY A 31 -17.14 -23.72 21.55
C GLY A 31 -16.01 -24.58 22.12
N ASP A 32 -14.80 -24.51 21.57
CA ASP A 32 -13.63 -25.21 22.06
C ASP A 32 -12.34 -24.43 21.76
N ASN A 33 -11.51 -24.34 22.76
CA ASN A 33 -10.30 -23.52 22.75
C ASN A 33 -9.13 -24.12 21.96
N ASN A 34 -9.15 -25.43 21.71
CA ASN A 34 -7.98 -26.14 21.19
C ASN A 34 -7.86 -26.15 19.65
N ASN A 35 -8.82 -25.57 18.95
CA ASN A 35 -8.90 -25.62 17.48
C ASN A 35 -8.63 -24.28 16.77
N ILE A 36 -8.04 -23.31 17.47
CA ILE A 36 -7.67 -22.03 16.86
C ILE A 36 -6.15 -21.96 16.65
N VAL A 37 -5.75 -21.80 15.40
CA VAL A 37 -4.36 -21.56 15.02
C VAL A 37 -4.21 -20.09 14.70
N LEU A 38 -3.42 -19.36 15.46
CA LEU A 38 -3.08 -17.97 15.20
C LEU A 38 -2.06 -17.89 14.09
N GLY A 39 -2.26 -16.97 13.15
CA GLY A 39 -1.37 -16.77 12.03
C GLY A 39 -1.39 -15.33 11.48
N THR A 40 -0.61 -15.12 10.42
CA THR A 40 -0.67 -13.88 9.64
C THR A 40 -1.85 -13.92 8.67
N SER A 41 -2.39 -12.75 8.34
CA SER A 41 -3.53 -12.62 7.40
C SER A 41 -3.17 -13.02 5.96
N CYS A 42 -1.89 -12.97 5.61
CA CYS A 42 -1.33 -13.41 4.33
C CYS A 42 0.19 -13.62 4.46
N SER A 43 0.85 -13.99 3.36
CA SER A 43 2.31 -14.18 3.32
C SER A 43 3.07 -12.92 3.75
N LEU A 44 4.10 -13.08 4.58
CA LEU A 44 5.01 -12.01 5.01
C LEU A 44 5.96 -11.53 3.91
N GLN A 45 5.89 -12.09 2.70
CA GLN A 45 6.62 -11.58 1.52
C GLN A 45 6.17 -10.17 1.10
N HIS A 46 5.05 -9.68 1.61
CA HIS A 46 4.51 -8.35 1.31
C HIS A 46 5.09 -7.23 2.20
N VAL A 47 5.89 -7.57 3.19
CA VAL A 47 6.52 -6.62 4.12
C VAL A 47 8.04 -6.75 4.07
N PRO A 48 8.82 -5.71 4.47
CA PRO A 48 10.27 -5.80 4.57
C PRO A 48 10.71 -6.90 5.55
N TYR A 49 11.97 -7.34 5.46
CA TYR A 49 12.47 -8.49 6.22
C TYR A 49 12.58 -8.22 7.72
N THR A 50 13.32 -7.18 8.14
CA THR A 50 13.54 -6.86 9.57
C THR A 50 13.83 -5.38 9.79
N LEU A 51 13.39 -4.86 10.92
CA LEU A 51 13.71 -3.50 11.41
C LEU A 51 15.19 -3.31 11.76
N ALA A 52 15.94 -4.38 11.99
CA ALA A 52 17.37 -4.30 12.30
C ALA A 52 18.20 -3.55 11.23
N ASN A 53 17.68 -3.45 10.01
CA ASN A 53 18.32 -2.73 8.90
C ASN A 53 17.88 -1.26 8.79
N GLU A 54 16.92 -0.80 9.61
CA GLU A 54 16.38 0.56 9.57
C GLU A 54 17.21 1.50 10.47
N SER A 55 18.38 1.94 9.96
CA SER A 55 19.29 2.80 10.70
C SER A 55 19.03 4.31 10.52
N ILE A 56 18.21 4.71 9.56
CA ILE A 56 17.96 6.11 9.21
C ILE A 56 16.75 6.67 9.95
N LEU A 57 15.75 5.83 10.21
CA LEU A 57 14.51 6.23 10.89
C LEU A 57 14.72 6.29 12.40
N GLY A 58 14.22 7.35 13.03
CA GLY A 58 14.22 7.49 14.49
C GLY A 58 13.33 6.45 15.18
N HIS A 59 13.64 6.18 16.45
CA HIS A 59 12.88 5.22 17.27
C HIS A 59 11.40 5.59 17.41
N GLU A 60 11.08 6.87 17.37
CA GLU A 60 9.71 7.39 17.39
C GLU A 60 8.83 6.88 16.23
N TYR A 61 9.45 6.49 15.11
CA TYR A 61 8.75 5.85 13.99
C TYR A 61 8.85 4.32 14.04
N THR A 62 10.08 3.81 14.23
CA THR A 62 10.34 2.36 14.15
C THR A 62 9.68 1.59 15.29
N SER A 63 9.43 2.22 16.45
CA SER A 63 8.67 1.62 17.55
C SER A 63 7.26 1.19 17.17
N HIS A 64 6.66 1.82 16.17
CA HIS A 64 5.33 1.47 15.65
C HIS A 64 5.33 0.44 14.52
N PHE A 65 6.52 0.00 14.07
CA PHE A 65 6.65 -0.91 12.94
C PHE A 65 6.88 -2.35 13.40
N ALA A 66 6.42 -3.28 12.58
CA ALA A 66 6.74 -4.70 12.66
C ALA A 66 6.87 -5.24 11.24
N PHE A 67 8.08 -5.64 10.87
CA PHE A 67 8.40 -6.27 9.58
C PHE A 67 8.25 -7.79 9.70
N ALA A 68 8.74 -8.58 8.75
CA ALA A 68 8.48 -10.01 8.74
C ALA A 68 8.99 -10.73 10.00
N VAL A 69 10.21 -10.43 10.44
CA VAL A 69 10.79 -11.04 11.66
C VAL A 69 10.01 -10.61 12.88
N GLU A 70 9.77 -9.33 13.05
CA GLU A 70 9.06 -8.78 14.21
C GLU A 70 7.58 -9.28 14.26
N LYS A 71 6.94 -9.53 13.11
CA LYS A 71 5.60 -10.13 13.07
C LYS A 71 5.58 -11.60 13.52
N LEU A 72 6.67 -12.33 13.32
CA LEU A 72 6.81 -13.66 13.89
C LEU A 72 7.00 -13.61 15.43
N ASP A 73 7.72 -12.59 15.93
CA ASP A 73 7.82 -12.35 17.37
C ASP A 73 6.45 -11.99 17.96
N GLU A 74 5.67 -11.12 17.29
CA GLU A 74 4.29 -10.81 17.70
C GLU A 74 3.41 -12.07 17.77
N LEU A 75 3.52 -12.99 16.81
CA LEU A 75 2.78 -14.26 16.86
C LEU A 75 3.18 -15.12 18.07
N ARG A 76 4.48 -15.19 18.39
CA ARG A 76 5.01 -15.90 19.54
C ARG A 76 4.50 -15.30 20.85
N GLU A 77 4.56 -13.98 20.98
CA GLU A 77 4.09 -13.25 22.17
C GLU A 77 2.58 -13.39 22.36
N LEU A 78 1.80 -13.17 21.27
CA LEU A 78 0.35 -13.35 21.30
C LEU A 78 -0.07 -14.78 21.69
N LYS A 79 0.69 -15.81 21.24
CA LYS A 79 0.44 -17.18 21.66
C LYS A 79 0.62 -17.33 23.17
N VAL A 80 1.71 -16.83 23.71
CA VAL A 80 1.98 -16.90 25.17
C VAL A 80 0.88 -16.16 25.95
N LEU A 81 0.53 -14.93 25.52
CA LEU A 81 -0.52 -14.13 26.17
C LEU A 81 -1.90 -14.81 26.11
N ALA A 82 -2.23 -15.46 25.00
CA ALA A 82 -3.51 -16.14 24.82
C ALA A 82 -3.69 -17.41 25.67
N ASP A 83 -2.59 -17.96 26.19
CA ASP A 83 -2.57 -19.15 27.04
C ASP A 83 -2.60 -18.78 28.54
N LEU A 84 -2.52 -17.49 28.90
CA LEU A 84 -2.54 -17.01 30.28
C LEU A 84 -3.95 -16.57 30.69
N ASP A 85 -4.28 -16.81 31.97
CA ASP A 85 -5.53 -16.33 32.58
C ASP A 85 -5.50 -14.82 32.85
N SER A 86 -4.31 -14.25 33.07
CA SER A 86 -4.09 -12.81 33.20
C SER A 86 -2.73 -12.44 32.61
N TYR A 87 -2.68 -11.34 31.85
CA TYR A 87 -1.48 -10.90 31.13
C TYR A 87 -1.19 -9.41 31.33
N ASN A 88 -1.93 -8.69 32.17
CA ASN A 88 -1.76 -7.24 32.34
C ASN A 88 -0.37 -6.86 32.86
N ASP A 89 0.26 -7.70 33.64
CA ASP A 89 1.59 -7.48 34.21
C ASP A 89 2.74 -8.00 33.33
N ILE A 90 2.42 -8.56 32.15
CA ILE A 90 3.42 -9.04 31.20
C ILE A 90 4.05 -7.83 30.48
N PRO A 91 5.40 -7.68 30.52
CA PRO A 91 6.07 -6.49 29.98
C PRO A 91 5.77 -6.21 28.51
N GLU A 92 5.71 -7.23 27.66
CA GLU A 92 5.43 -7.11 26.22
C GLU A 92 4.01 -6.60 25.97
N TYR A 93 3.03 -7.06 26.75
CA TYR A 93 1.66 -6.58 26.67
C TYR A 93 1.54 -5.15 27.17
N ALA A 94 2.13 -4.83 28.33
CA ALA A 94 2.11 -3.48 28.89
C ALA A 94 2.76 -2.46 27.95
N ALA A 95 3.93 -2.77 27.39
CA ALA A 95 4.61 -1.92 26.41
C ALA A 95 3.79 -1.73 25.13
N ASN A 96 3.10 -2.77 24.65
CA ASN A 96 2.21 -2.66 23.50
C ASN A 96 1.01 -1.74 23.81
N CYS A 97 0.37 -1.90 24.96
CA CYS A 97 -0.73 -1.02 25.38
C CYS A 97 -0.29 0.44 25.51
N GLU A 98 0.87 0.70 26.09
CA GLU A 98 1.43 2.05 26.22
C GLU A 98 1.69 2.69 24.87
N LEU A 99 2.28 1.93 23.92
CA LEU A 99 2.53 2.37 22.55
C LEU A 99 1.23 2.84 21.86
N PHE A 100 0.15 2.10 22.03
CA PHE A 100 -1.13 2.43 21.41
C PHE A 100 -1.91 3.51 22.17
N ALA A 101 -1.75 3.64 23.48
CA ALA A 101 -2.35 4.72 24.28
C ALA A 101 -1.77 6.09 23.92
N ASN A 102 -0.45 6.16 23.71
CA ASN A 102 0.23 7.40 23.34
C ASN A 102 0.03 7.80 21.86
N GLY A 103 -0.49 6.88 21.04
CA GLY A 103 -0.74 7.10 19.62
C GLY A 103 0.54 7.33 18.82
N ARG A 104 0.38 7.63 17.53
CA ARG A 104 1.48 8.01 16.65
C ARG A 104 1.60 9.53 16.62
N ASN A 105 2.78 10.05 16.82
CA ASN A 105 3.09 11.50 16.73
C ASN A 105 3.04 12.01 15.27
N CYS A 106 1.95 11.81 14.57
CA CYS A 106 1.76 12.24 13.19
C CYS A 106 0.38 12.88 12.99
N SER A 107 0.04 13.84 13.85
CA SER A 107 -1.13 14.66 13.64
C SER A 107 -0.80 15.85 12.71
N ASN A 108 -1.54 15.99 11.64
CA ASN A 108 -1.55 17.18 10.81
C ASN A 108 -2.90 17.87 11.03
N GLU A 109 -2.88 19.05 11.66
CA GLU A 109 -4.09 19.79 12.03
C GLU A 109 -4.98 20.10 10.82
N ALA A 110 -4.37 20.43 9.67
CA ALA A 110 -5.13 20.72 8.45
C ALA A 110 -5.85 19.46 7.94
N VAL A 111 -5.20 18.29 8.02
CA VAL A 111 -5.82 17.01 7.65
C VAL A 111 -6.91 16.64 8.64
N ALA A 112 -6.67 16.79 9.95
CA ALA A 112 -7.65 16.51 10.98
C ALA A 112 -8.90 17.38 10.80
N LYS A 113 -8.71 18.69 10.58
CA LYS A 113 -9.80 19.63 10.27
C LYS A 113 -10.57 19.19 9.02
N ARG A 114 -9.84 18.89 7.93
CA ARG A 114 -10.48 18.44 6.68
C ARG A 114 -11.31 17.16 6.86
N LEU A 115 -10.85 16.24 7.68
CA LEU A 115 -11.59 15.00 7.98
C LEU A 115 -12.90 15.25 8.72
N THR A 116 -12.94 16.24 9.63
CA THR A 116 -14.21 16.61 10.32
C THR A 116 -15.20 17.33 9.40
N GLU A 117 -14.72 17.92 8.32
CA GLU A 117 -15.55 18.62 7.33
C GLU A 117 -16.08 17.71 6.21
N VAL A 118 -15.60 16.46 6.14
CA VAL A 118 -16.06 15.47 5.13
C VAL A 118 -17.51 15.12 5.39
N THR A 119 -18.33 15.25 4.36
CA THR A 119 -19.77 14.94 4.41
C THR A 119 -20.09 13.70 3.57
N ASP A 120 -21.26 13.09 3.77
CA ASP A 120 -21.71 11.93 3.00
C ASP A 120 -21.75 12.18 1.49
N ASN A 121 -21.95 13.42 1.06
CA ASN A 121 -21.91 13.80 -0.35
C ASN A 121 -20.55 13.58 -0.99
N GLU A 122 -19.45 13.68 -0.23
CA GLU A 122 -18.09 13.50 -0.74
C GLU A 122 -17.73 12.02 -0.95
N TYR A 123 -18.46 11.10 -0.33
CA TYR A 123 -18.35 9.66 -0.60
C TYR A 123 -19.11 9.22 -1.87
N THR A 124 -19.93 10.12 -2.42
CA THR A 124 -20.75 9.84 -3.60
C THR A 124 -20.14 10.45 -4.85
N ARG A 125 -19.64 9.64 -5.74
CA ARG A 125 -19.12 10.11 -7.03
C ARG A 125 -20.24 10.45 -8.00
N LEU A 126 -20.40 11.74 -8.28
CA LEU A 126 -21.35 12.26 -9.27
C LEU A 126 -20.66 12.65 -10.60
N PRO A 127 -21.33 12.56 -11.73
CA PRO A 127 -22.61 11.89 -11.97
C PRO A 127 -22.56 10.39 -11.67
N LYS A 128 -23.70 9.73 -11.48
CA LYS A 128 -23.80 8.28 -11.26
C LYS A 128 -23.16 7.50 -12.42
N ARG A 129 -22.76 6.24 -12.16
CA ARG A 129 -22.03 5.41 -13.14
C ARG A 129 -22.68 5.36 -14.52
N ALA A 130 -23.99 5.18 -14.58
CA ALA A 130 -24.73 5.09 -15.85
C ALA A 130 -24.61 6.38 -16.68
N GLU A 131 -24.73 7.54 -16.04
CA GLU A 131 -24.61 8.84 -16.68
C GLU A 131 -23.16 9.08 -17.14
N ARG A 132 -22.16 8.75 -16.28
CA ARG A 132 -20.75 8.87 -16.66
C ARG A 132 -20.40 8.01 -17.85
N LEU A 133 -20.89 6.78 -17.92
CA LEU A 133 -20.65 5.88 -19.06
C LEU A 133 -21.23 6.45 -20.36
N LYS A 134 -22.42 7.07 -20.30
CA LYS A 134 -23.00 7.73 -21.46
C LYS A 134 -22.12 8.89 -21.92
N ILE A 135 -21.74 9.80 -20.99
CA ILE A 135 -20.88 10.94 -21.31
C ILE A 135 -19.54 10.48 -21.89
N GLN A 136 -18.91 9.47 -21.28
CA GLN A 136 -17.63 8.93 -21.75
C GLN A 136 -17.75 8.31 -23.14
N LYS A 137 -18.81 7.54 -23.39
CA LYS A 137 -19.06 6.94 -24.69
C LYS A 137 -19.23 8.00 -25.78
N ASP A 138 -20.00 9.05 -25.49
CA ASP A 138 -20.27 10.13 -26.43
C ASP A 138 -18.99 11.01 -26.68
N THR A 139 -18.16 11.16 -25.64
CA THR A 139 -16.92 11.96 -25.70
C THR A 139 -15.80 11.23 -26.43
N PHE A 140 -15.52 9.98 -26.02
CA PHE A 140 -14.36 9.25 -26.54
C PHE A 140 -14.65 8.46 -27.80
N ARG A 141 -15.90 8.09 -28.05
CA ARG A 141 -16.35 7.34 -29.24
C ARG A 141 -15.54 6.08 -29.52
N LEU A 142 -15.03 5.46 -28.46
CA LEU A 142 -14.27 4.22 -28.57
C LEU A 142 -15.15 3.05 -28.98
N PRO A 143 -14.61 2.03 -29.65
CA PRO A 143 -15.31 0.78 -29.95
C PRO A 143 -15.69 0.04 -28.67
N VAL A 144 -16.48 -1.04 -28.82
CA VAL A 144 -16.98 -1.83 -27.68
C VAL A 144 -15.82 -2.45 -26.88
N LEU A 145 -14.78 -2.88 -27.55
CA LEU A 145 -13.55 -3.45 -26.99
C LEU A 145 -12.34 -2.66 -27.48
N PRO A 146 -12.07 -1.48 -26.91
CA PRO A 146 -10.96 -0.67 -27.35
C PRO A 146 -9.62 -1.31 -27.04
N THR A 147 -8.70 -1.23 -27.98
CA THR A 147 -7.33 -1.73 -27.84
C THR A 147 -6.40 -0.65 -27.31
N THR A 148 -5.47 -1.05 -26.45
CA THR A 148 -4.41 -0.18 -25.91
C THR A 148 -3.22 -1.02 -25.48
N THR A 149 -2.12 -0.39 -25.08
CA THR A 149 -0.98 -1.09 -24.48
C THR A 149 -1.15 -1.23 -22.98
N ILE A 150 -0.43 -2.21 -22.38
CA ILE A 150 -0.50 -2.48 -20.95
C ILE A 150 0.18 -1.39 -20.11
N GLY A 151 1.24 -0.78 -20.64
CA GLY A 151 2.03 0.21 -19.91
C GLY A 151 3.19 0.75 -20.73
N SER A 152 4.33 1.02 -20.09
CA SER A 152 5.50 1.64 -20.73
C SER A 152 6.12 0.76 -21.81
N PHE A 153 6.62 1.40 -22.84
CA PHE A 153 7.42 0.75 -23.89
C PHE A 153 8.84 0.46 -23.39
N PRO A 154 9.52 -0.57 -23.95
CA PRO A 154 10.90 -0.87 -23.60
C PRO A 154 11.81 0.33 -23.87
N GLN A 155 12.57 0.73 -22.87
CA GLN A 155 13.50 1.84 -23.00
C GLN A 155 14.71 1.45 -23.85
N THR A 156 14.87 2.09 -25.01
CA THR A 156 15.98 1.86 -25.93
C THR A 156 17.31 2.35 -25.35
N LYS A 157 18.42 1.87 -25.92
CA LYS A 157 19.77 2.37 -25.59
C LYS A 157 19.88 3.88 -25.77
N ALA A 158 19.26 4.44 -26.84
CA ALA A 158 19.26 5.88 -27.12
C ALA A 158 18.56 6.69 -26.02
N VAL A 159 17.38 6.25 -25.56
CA VAL A 159 16.63 6.90 -24.46
C VAL A 159 17.44 6.87 -23.15
N LYS A 160 18.04 5.72 -22.84
CA LYS A 160 18.90 5.59 -21.64
C LYS A 160 20.15 6.48 -21.73
N ALA A 161 20.78 6.56 -22.90
CA ALA A 161 21.95 7.44 -23.14
C ALA A 161 21.58 8.92 -23.00
N ASN A 162 20.47 9.36 -23.57
CA ASN A 162 19.96 10.73 -23.45
C ASN A 162 19.73 11.12 -21.99
N ARG A 163 19.05 10.26 -21.21
CA ARG A 163 18.82 10.46 -19.77
C ARG A 163 20.14 10.56 -18.99
N SER A 164 21.10 9.68 -19.29
CA SER A 164 22.42 9.70 -18.66
C SER A 164 23.22 10.97 -19.02
N ALA A 165 23.17 11.41 -20.27
CA ALA A 165 23.84 12.63 -20.72
C ALA A 165 23.29 13.87 -19.99
N TYR A 166 21.97 13.98 -19.87
CA TYR A 166 21.32 15.06 -19.13
C TYR A 166 21.70 15.03 -17.63
N LYS A 167 21.62 13.87 -16.97
CA LYS A 167 22.02 13.73 -15.54
C LYS A 167 23.47 14.11 -15.30
N LYS A 168 24.36 13.93 -16.28
CA LYS A 168 25.79 14.28 -16.22
C LYS A 168 26.08 15.71 -16.69
N GLY A 169 25.07 16.52 -16.98
CA GLY A 169 25.22 17.90 -17.50
C GLY A 169 25.86 18.01 -18.87
N ARG A 170 25.83 16.95 -19.71
CA ARG A 170 26.44 16.92 -21.05
C ARG A 170 25.54 17.49 -22.13
N ILE A 171 24.26 17.58 -21.87
CA ILE A 171 23.23 18.17 -22.74
C ILE A 171 22.35 19.10 -21.93
N SER A 172 21.77 20.09 -22.59
CA SER A 172 20.83 21.03 -21.99
C SER A 172 19.47 20.35 -21.70
N LYS A 173 18.64 21.04 -20.92
CA LYS A 173 17.26 20.63 -20.68
C LYS A 173 16.43 20.63 -21.97
N GLU A 174 16.66 21.63 -22.82
CA GLU A 174 15.98 21.82 -24.10
C GLU A 174 16.30 20.66 -25.05
N GLU A 175 17.57 20.29 -25.18
CA GLU A 175 18.01 19.12 -25.96
C GLU A 175 17.40 17.81 -25.44
N TYR A 176 17.44 17.63 -24.12
CA TYR A 176 16.83 16.46 -23.49
C TYR A 176 15.34 16.34 -23.78
N VAL A 177 14.58 17.45 -23.64
CA VAL A 177 13.14 17.49 -23.90
C VAL A 177 12.84 17.31 -25.39
N ALA A 178 13.59 17.94 -26.29
CA ALA A 178 13.41 17.79 -27.73
C ALA A 178 13.58 16.34 -28.17
N PHE A 179 14.61 15.65 -27.69
CA PHE A 179 14.81 14.23 -27.96
C PHE A 179 13.65 13.37 -27.46
N ASN A 180 13.20 13.58 -26.21
CA ASN A 180 12.08 12.82 -25.65
C ASN A 180 10.79 13.05 -26.45
N ARG A 181 10.51 14.28 -26.86
CA ARG A 181 9.35 14.60 -27.72
C ARG A 181 9.40 13.84 -29.04
N SER A 182 10.59 13.75 -29.68
CA SER A 182 10.72 13.00 -30.92
C SER A 182 10.43 11.51 -30.73
N LYS A 183 10.90 10.92 -29.63
CA LYS A 183 10.65 9.51 -29.30
C LYS A 183 9.20 9.20 -28.93
N ILE A 184 8.55 10.12 -28.25
CA ILE A 184 7.11 10.03 -27.99
C ILE A 184 6.33 10.10 -29.32
N ALA A 185 6.68 11.01 -30.21
CA ALA A 185 6.03 11.12 -31.50
C ALA A 185 6.21 9.87 -32.37
N GLU A 186 7.41 9.26 -32.35
CA GLU A 186 7.66 7.97 -33.02
C GLU A 186 6.79 6.85 -32.41
N CYS A 187 6.70 6.80 -31.08
CA CYS A 187 5.90 5.82 -30.36
C CYS A 187 4.40 5.95 -30.68
N VAL A 188 3.88 7.18 -30.74
CA VAL A 188 2.48 7.46 -31.07
C VAL A 188 2.18 7.04 -32.52
N ARG A 189 3.02 7.40 -33.47
CA ARG A 189 2.84 6.99 -34.89
C ARG A 189 2.81 5.46 -35.03
N LEU A 190 3.73 4.78 -34.38
CA LEU A 190 3.73 3.31 -34.41
C LEU A 190 2.41 2.72 -33.93
N GLN A 191 1.82 3.28 -32.87
CA GLN A 191 0.53 2.82 -32.35
C GLN A 191 -0.62 3.14 -33.30
N GLU A 192 -0.58 4.30 -33.98
CA GLU A 192 -1.53 4.67 -35.06
C GLU A 192 -1.42 3.70 -36.24
N ASP A 193 -0.20 3.38 -36.70
CA ASP A 193 0.05 2.44 -37.79
C ASP A 193 -0.41 1.01 -37.49
N ILE A 194 -0.30 0.58 -36.23
CA ILE A 194 -0.81 -0.71 -35.76
C ILE A 194 -2.34 -0.70 -35.64
N GLY A 195 -2.96 0.47 -35.49
CA GLY A 195 -4.40 0.64 -35.36
C GLY A 195 -4.90 0.44 -33.92
N LEU A 196 -4.13 0.90 -32.92
CA LEU A 196 -4.63 0.95 -31.53
C LEU A 196 -5.65 2.08 -31.35
N ASP A 197 -6.70 1.80 -30.57
CA ASP A 197 -7.78 2.77 -30.34
C ASP A 197 -7.42 3.83 -29.29
N VAL A 198 -6.60 3.47 -28.31
CA VAL A 198 -6.14 4.37 -27.23
C VAL A 198 -4.61 4.38 -27.22
N LEU A 199 -4.05 5.55 -27.48
CA LEU A 199 -2.62 5.72 -27.60
C LEU A 199 -2.01 6.14 -26.25
N VAL A 200 -0.79 5.66 -25.98
CA VAL A 200 0.00 6.02 -24.79
C VAL A 200 1.33 6.63 -25.22
N HIS A 201 1.90 7.53 -24.41
CA HIS A 201 3.18 8.17 -24.74
C HIS A 201 4.42 7.28 -24.49
N GLY A 202 4.23 6.10 -23.92
CA GLY A 202 5.29 5.10 -23.75
C GLY A 202 6.29 5.38 -22.63
N GLU A 203 5.92 6.22 -21.65
CA GLU A 203 6.73 6.74 -20.50
C GLU A 203 8.14 6.16 -20.26
#